data_32a0ef8154b9a05e5988bda2395a864b
#
_entry.id   32a0ef8154b9a05e5988bda2395a864b
#
_cell.length_a   1.000
_cell.length_b   1.000
_cell.length_c   1.000
_cell.angle_alpha   90.00
_cell.angle_beta   90.00
_cell.angle_gamma   90.00
#
_symmetry.space_group_name_H-M   'P 1'
#
loop_
_entity.id
_entity.type
_entity.pdbx_description
1 polymer ?
#
loop_
_entity_poly.entity_id
_entity_poly.type
_entity_poly.pdbx_seq_one_letter_code
_entity_poly.pdbx_strand_id
1 'polypeptide(L)'
;MRLKPIVTALCAGALLAASPFASAKELKAIGVTVGDLANPFFVQITKGAELEARKLAGDNVKVTLVSSGYDLGQQVAQIDNFIAAKVDMIILNAADSKGIGPAVK
;
A
#
# COMPACT_ATOMS: atom_id res chain seq x y z
N MET A 1 -20.67 -6.60 68.37
CA MET A 1 -19.59 -6.29 67.44
C MET A 1 -19.97 -6.63 66.07
N ARG A 2 -20.12 -5.66 65.28
CA ARG A 2 -20.53 -5.89 63.89
C ARG A 2 -19.32 -5.74 63.00
N LEU A 3 -18.85 -6.84 62.47
CA LEU A 3 -17.87 -6.85 61.42
C LEU A 3 -18.60 -6.44 60.15
N LYS A 4 -18.30 -5.28 59.69
CA LYS A 4 -18.68 -4.88 58.33
C LYS A 4 -17.78 -5.61 57.36
N PRO A 5 -18.34 -6.38 56.44
CA PRO A 5 -17.50 -6.88 55.36
C PRO A 5 -17.07 -5.68 54.55
N ILE A 6 -15.80 -5.41 54.59
CA ILE A 6 -15.19 -4.53 53.62
C ILE A 6 -15.26 -5.32 52.32
N VAL A 7 -16.27 -5.03 51.52
CA VAL A 7 -16.27 -5.44 50.15
C VAL A 7 -15.26 -4.56 49.45
N THR A 8 -14.03 -5.01 49.47
CA THR A 8 -13.05 -4.46 48.57
C THR A 8 -13.48 -4.94 47.18
N ALA A 9 -14.29 -4.14 46.54
CA ALA A 9 -14.48 -4.31 45.13
C ALA A 9 -13.13 -4.04 44.50
N LEU A 10 -12.37 -5.11 44.27
CA LEU A 10 -11.31 -5.09 43.30
C LEU A 10 -11.99 -4.91 41.96
N CYS A 11 -12.17 -3.66 41.57
CA CYS A 11 -12.23 -3.32 40.18
C CYS A 11 -10.86 -3.63 39.61
N ALA A 12 -10.63 -4.88 39.31
CA ALA A 12 -9.68 -5.24 38.30
C ALA A 12 -10.21 -4.59 37.02
N GLY A 13 -9.89 -3.32 36.85
CA GLY A 13 -9.94 -2.71 35.57
C GLY A 13 -9.05 -3.55 34.69
N ALA A 14 -9.64 -4.49 33.97
CA ALA A 14 -9.02 -4.98 32.79
C ALA A 14 -8.83 -3.71 31.92
N LEU A 15 -7.69 -3.09 32.08
CA LEU A 15 -7.08 -2.32 31.02
C LEU A 15 -6.87 -3.34 29.91
N LEU A 16 -7.93 -3.60 29.19
CA LEU A 16 -7.83 -3.92 27.80
C LEU A 16 -7.09 -2.74 27.23
N ALA A 17 -5.76 -2.81 27.27
CA ALA A 17 -4.96 -2.09 26.35
C ALA A 17 -5.51 -2.52 25.00
N ALA A 18 -6.49 -1.80 24.50
CA ALA A 18 -6.78 -1.76 23.10
C ALA A 18 -5.45 -1.27 22.51
N SER A 19 -4.58 -2.25 22.20
CA SER A 19 -3.53 -2.00 21.26
C SER A 19 -4.25 -1.33 20.11
N PRO A 20 -3.93 -0.07 19.75
CA PRO A 20 -4.35 0.38 18.46
C PRO A 20 -3.68 -0.59 17.51
N PHE A 21 -4.40 -1.61 17.08
CA PHE A 21 -4.10 -2.19 15.80
C PHE A 21 -4.16 -0.97 14.89
N ALA A 22 -2.98 -0.42 14.56
CA ALA A 22 -2.87 0.43 13.42
C ALA A 22 -3.45 -0.42 12.31
N SER A 23 -4.74 -0.22 12.03
CA SER A 23 -5.38 -0.90 10.93
C SER A 23 -4.57 -0.48 9.72
N ALA A 24 -3.84 -1.44 9.14
CA ALA A 24 -3.17 -1.22 7.88
C ALA A 24 -4.21 -0.62 6.95
N LYS A 25 -3.86 0.52 6.34
CA LYS A 25 -4.74 1.18 5.38
C LYS A 25 -5.16 0.17 4.34
N GLU A 26 -6.45 0.05 4.09
CA GLU A 26 -6.99 -0.83 3.08
C GLU A 26 -6.42 -0.47 1.71
N LEU A 27 -5.91 -1.46 0.97
CA LEU A 27 -5.40 -1.32 -0.37
C LEU A 27 -6.57 -1.23 -1.35
N LYS A 28 -6.89 -0.02 -1.82
CA LYS A 28 -8.00 0.24 -2.76
C LYS A 28 -7.51 0.55 -4.16
N ALA A 29 -6.35 1.19 -4.31
CA ALA A 29 -5.80 1.59 -5.59
C ALA A 29 -4.28 1.44 -5.61
N ILE A 30 -3.78 0.84 -6.68
CA ILE A 30 -2.35 0.60 -6.91
C ILE A 30 -1.99 1.17 -8.27
N GLY A 31 -0.93 1.98 -8.32
CA GLY A 31 -0.29 2.39 -9.56
C GLY A 31 0.90 1.52 -9.87
N VAL A 32 1.05 1.08 -11.11
CA VAL A 32 2.19 0.28 -11.56
C VAL A 32 2.81 0.96 -12.77
N THR A 33 4.09 1.28 -12.69
CA THR A 33 4.85 1.82 -13.82
C THR A 33 6.05 0.92 -14.11
N VAL A 34 6.14 0.51 -15.36
CA VAL A 34 7.19 -0.37 -15.90
C VAL A 34 7.79 0.24 -17.17
N GLY A 35 8.89 -0.37 -17.64
CA GLY A 35 9.59 0.14 -18.82
C GLY A 35 8.76 0.10 -20.08
N ASP A 36 8.19 -1.05 -20.43
CA ASP A 36 7.43 -1.21 -21.68
C ASP A 36 6.37 -2.32 -21.58
N LEU A 37 5.12 -1.95 -21.66
CA LEU A 37 3.99 -2.89 -21.64
C LEU A 37 3.84 -3.71 -22.93
N ALA A 38 4.55 -3.37 -24.00
CA ALA A 38 4.64 -4.21 -25.20
C ALA A 38 5.63 -5.37 -25.03
N ASN A 39 6.54 -5.28 -24.06
CA ASN A 39 7.50 -6.34 -23.79
C ASN A 39 6.87 -7.44 -22.91
N PRO A 40 6.87 -8.72 -23.36
CA PRO A 40 6.28 -9.82 -22.61
C PRO A 40 6.81 -9.98 -21.18
N PHE A 41 8.05 -9.61 -20.93
CA PHE A 41 8.65 -9.63 -19.58
C PHE A 41 7.88 -8.73 -18.63
N PHE A 42 7.62 -7.48 -19.01
CA PHE A 42 6.86 -6.55 -18.17
C PHE A 42 5.37 -6.90 -18.09
N VAL A 43 4.82 -7.48 -19.14
CA VAL A 43 3.44 -8.01 -19.13
C VAL A 43 3.29 -9.08 -18.04
N GLN A 44 4.26 -9.97 -17.88
CA GLN A 44 4.22 -10.99 -16.84
C GLN A 44 4.36 -10.37 -15.43
N ILE A 45 5.24 -9.39 -15.26
CA ILE A 45 5.39 -8.67 -13.99
C ILE A 45 4.08 -7.99 -13.60
N THR A 46 3.46 -7.26 -14.52
CA THR A 46 2.21 -6.53 -14.24
C THR A 46 1.04 -7.47 -13.97
N LYS A 47 0.93 -8.58 -14.70
CA LYS A 47 -0.08 -9.62 -14.42
C LYS A 47 0.13 -10.24 -13.03
N GLY A 48 1.36 -10.55 -12.67
CA GLY A 48 1.70 -11.06 -11.34
C GLY A 48 1.31 -10.08 -10.24
N ALA A 49 1.66 -8.81 -10.42
CA ALA A 49 1.31 -7.75 -9.48
C ALA A 49 -0.22 -7.59 -9.33
N GLU A 50 -0.96 -7.61 -10.43
CA GLU A 50 -2.42 -7.51 -10.42
C GLU A 50 -3.07 -8.71 -9.74
N LEU A 51 -2.63 -9.93 -10.05
CA LEU A 51 -3.14 -11.15 -9.42
C LEU A 51 -2.90 -11.15 -7.91
N GLU A 52 -1.70 -10.79 -7.47
CA GLU A 52 -1.37 -10.75 -6.06
C GLU A 52 -2.12 -9.61 -5.34
N ALA A 53 -2.30 -8.47 -5.99
CA ALA A 53 -3.10 -7.38 -5.45
C ALA A 53 -4.55 -7.80 -5.20
N ARG A 54 -5.17 -8.50 -6.14
CA ARG A 54 -6.54 -9.04 -5.99
C ARG A 54 -6.63 -10.09 -4.91
N LYS A 55 -5.62 -10.95 -4.80
CA LYS A 55 -5.55 -11.98 -3.77
C LYS A 55 -5.46 -11.38 -2.36
N LEU A 56 -4.66 -10.34 -2.19
CA LEU A 56 -4.41 -9.71 -0.89
C LEU A 56 -5.45 -8.66 -0.51
N ALA A 57 -5.98 -7.91 -1.47
CA ALA A 57 -6.86 -6.77 -1.25
C ALA A 57 -8.30 -6.97 -1.74
N GLY A 58 -8.59 -8.10 -2.40
CA GLY A 58 -9.90 -8.40 -2.98
C GLY A 58 -10.06 -7.91 -4.41
N ASP A 59 -11.14 -8.34 -5.06
CA ASP A 59 -11.39 -8.09 -6.49
C ASP A 59 -11.71 -6.63 -6.82
N ASN A 60 -12.05 -5.82 -5.81
CA ASN A 60 -12.40 -4.40 -5.99
C ASN A 60 -11.19 -3.48 -6.02
N VAL A 61 -9.98 -4.01 -5.80
CA VAL A 61 -8.75 -3.20 -5.92
C VAL A 61 -8.57 -2.70 -7.34
N LYS A 62 -8.36 -1.39 -7.49
CA LYS A 62 -8.08 -0.79 -8.78
C LYS A 62 -6.56 -0.81 -9.03
N VAL A 63 -6.15 -1.49 -10.09
CA VAL A 63 -4.75 -1.52 -10.52
C VAL A 63 -4.61 -0.76 -11.83
N THR A 64 -3.81 0.29 -11.84
CA THR A 64 -3.53 1.10 -13.02
C THR A 64 -2.11 0.82 -13.50
N LEU A 65 -2.00 0.33 -14.73
CA LEU A 65 -0.73 -0.05 -15.35
C LEU A 65 -0.34 1.01 -16.38
N VAL A 66 0.87 1.52 -16.30
CA VAL A 66 1.42 2.48 -17.26
C VAL A 66 2.81 2.09 -17.72
N SER A 67 3.15 2.49 -18.93
CA SER A 67 4.45 2.29 -19.54
C SER A 67 5.25 3.59 -19.50
N SER A 68 6.46 3.54 -18.97
CA SER A 68 7.36 4.72 -18.96
C SER A 68 8.09 4.91 -20.28
N GLY A 69 8.10 3.91 -21.16
CA GLY A 69 8.90 3.93 -22.39
C GLY A 69 10.40 4.06 -22.12
N TYR A 70 10.87 3.60 -20.95
CA TYR A 70 12.23 3.77 -20.44
C TYR A 70 12.65 5.26 -20.29
N ASP A 71 11.68 6.17 -20.27
CA ASP A 71 11.90 7.59 -20.12
C ASP A 71 11.70 8.02 -18.67
N LEU A 72 12.75 8.59 -18.06
CA LEU A 72 12.74 9.03 -16.68
C LEU A 72 11.73 10.16 -16.44
N GLY A 73 11.68 11.14 -17.33
CA GLY A 73 10.77 12.29 -17.20
C GLY A 73 9.31 11.83 -17.25
N GLN A 74 8.99 10.93 -18.18
CA GLN A 74 7.66 10.33 -18.27
C GLN A 74 7.32 9.55 -16.99
N GLN A 75 8.27 8.78 -16.46
CA GLN A 75 8.03 8.00 -15.25
C GLN A 75 7.81 8.88 -14.02
N VAL A 76 8.58 9.96 -13.88
CA VAL A 76 8.37 10.94 -12.80
C VAL A 76 6.96 11.54 -12.90
N ALA A 77 6.51 11.94 -14.10
CA ALA A 77 5.16 12.45 -14.30
C ALA A 77 4.08 11.40 -13.94
N GLN A 78 4.31 10.12 -14.24
CA GLN A 78 3.41 9.03 -13.86
C GLN A 78 3.33 8.86 -12.35
N ILE A 79 4.45 8.94 -11.64
CA ILE A 79 4.48 8.90 -10.17
C ILE A 79 3.70 10.08 -9.59
N ASP A 80 3.93 11.29 -10.10
CA ASP A 80 3.19 12.48 -9.67
C ASP A 80 1.68 12.34 -9.88
N ASN A 81 1.27 11.77 -11.01
CA ASN A 81 -0.14 11.48 -11.28
C ASN A 81 -0.72 10.45 -10.31
N PHE A 82 0.01 9.41 -9.96
CA PHE A 82 -0.41 8.44 -8.94
C PHE A 82 -0.56 9.07 -7.56
N ILE A 83 0.37 9.94 -7.18
CA ILE A 83 0.30 10.69 -5.93
C ILE A 83 -0.93 11.60 -5.92
N ALA A 84 -1.16 12.34 -7.00
CA ALA A 84 -2.34 13.20 -7.14
C ALA A 84 -3.66 12.42 -7.08
N ALA A 85 -3.68 11.21 -7.66
CA ALA A 85 -4.82 10.30 -7.61
C ALA A 85 -4.97 9.60 -6.24
N LYS A 86 -4.04 9.82 -5.30
CA LYS A 86 -4.04 9.24 -3.96
C LYS A 86 -4.10 7.70 -3.97
N VAL A 87 -3.35 7.07 -4.86
CA VAL A 87 -3.20 5.61 -4.82
C VAL A 87 -2.55 5.21 -3.50
N ASP A 88 -2.84 4.02 -3.05
CA ASP A 88 -2.36 3.51 -1.76
C ASP A 88 -0.96 2.91 -1.85
N MET A 89 -0.56 2.48 -3.04
CA MET A 89 0.73 1.88 -3.33
C MET A 89 1.16 2.17 -4.76
N ILE A 90 2.45 2.36 -4.95
CA ILE A 90 3.07 2.44 -6.28
C ILE A 90 4.07 1.30 -6.42
N ILE A 91 3.94 0.50 -7.47
CA ILE A 91 4.92 -0.52 -7.86
C ILE A 91 5.71 0.06 -9.03
N LEU A 92 7.00 0.15 -8.86
CA LEU A 92 7.90 0.86 -9.75
C LEU A 92 9.01 -0.07 -10.26
N ASN A 93 9.10 -0.23 -11.58
CA ASN A 93 10.31 -0.68 -12.24
C ASN A 93 11.00 0.54 -12.84
N ALA A 94 12.11 0.95 -12.26
CA ALA A 94 12.77 2.23 -12.56
C ALA A 94 13.29 2.31 -13.99
N ALA A 95 12.91 3.37 -14.72
CA ALA A 95 13.49 3.71 -16.01
C ALA A 95 14.96 4.09 -15.89
N ASP A 96 15.33 4.74 -14.79
CA ASP A 96 16.72 5.05 -14.40
C ASP A 96 16.85 4.88 -12.89
N SER A 97 17.69 3.93 -12.49
CA SER A 97 17.86 3.54 -11.08
C SER A 97 18.46 4.63 -10.19
N LYS A 98 19.16 5.59 -10.76
CA LYS A 98 19.73 6.74 -10.03
C LYS A 98 18.82 7.95 -10.11
N GLY A 99 18.34 8.27 -11.32
CA GLY A 99 17.51 9.44 -11.57
C GLY A 99 16.15 9.41 -10.90
N ILE A 100 15.61 8.22 -10.62
CA ILE A 100 14.29 8.07 -9.98
C ILE A 100 14.30 8.44 -8.48
N GLY A 101 15.46 8.46 -7.84
CA GLY A 101 15.59 8.67 -6.40
C GLY A 101 14.80 9.86 -5.84
N PRO A 102 14.85 11.05 -6.43
CA PRO A 102 14.06 12.20 -5.93
C PRO A 102 12.55 11.99 -5.97
N ALA A 103 12.04 11.24 -6.95
CA ALA A 103 10.60 11.00 -7.11
C ALA A 103 10.02 9.98 -6.11
N VAL A 104 10.89 9.17 -5.48
CA VAL A 104 10.46 8.12 -4.52
C VAL A 104 10.73 8.49 -3.06
N LYS A 105 11.27 9.66 -2.80
CA LYS A 105 11.47 10.22 -1.45
C LYS A 105 10.27 11.03 -1.02
#